data_e17e3f6d020c95119f0f98da935ae1ec
#
_entry.id   e17e3f6d020c95119f0f98da935ae1ec
#
_cell.length_a   1.000
_cell.length_b   1.000
_cell.length_c   1.000
_cell.angle_alpha   90.00
_cell.angle_beta   90.00
_cell.angle_gamma   90.00
#
_symmetry.space_group_name_H-M   'P 1'
#
loop_
_entity.id
_entity.type
_entity.pdbx_description
1 polymer ?
#
loop_
_entity_poly.entity_id
_entity_poly.type
_entity_poly.pdbx_seq_one_letter_code
_entity_poly.pdbx_strand_id
1 'polypeptide(L)'
;MKLLRKTLDFFNIHPDHNQRWTLTTLFLTGLLYTYVEPAITKAWISELPAEWLAFQSLTYSVVGLVIGMIWKGRLRRWAIRWFTVLCIIESSAGFLVGMWLCFVDYNVWVLAIACLLYGTLVSEFIGKCLMTFRPKLWNEKEREVYDNNNDVVCGIYCIVGYVCALLFMPSLKVAMFVFGLTCGLDNIGWLVVYHKNRDRFREIDNEENI
;
A
#
# COMPACT_ATOMS: atom_id res chain seq x y z
N MET A 1 20.06 -3.89 14.21
CA MET A 1 19.17 -3.24 15.18
C MET A 1 19.69 -1.92 15.76
N LYS A 2 20.95 -1.86 16.29
CA LYS A 2 21.50 -0.61 16.88
C LYS A 2 21.62 0.55 15.86
N LEU A 3 22.00 0.28 14.62
CA LEU A 3 22.12 1.30 13.56
C LEU A 3 20.76 1.87 13.19
N LEU A 4 19.77 1.00 12.96
CA LEU A 4 18.39 1.42 12.65
C LEU A 4 17.80 2.29 13.77
N ARG A 5 18.03 1.91 15.04
CA ARG A 5 17.58 2.71 16.18
C ARG A 5 18.24 4.10 16.21
N LYS A 6 19.55 4.18 15.97
CA LYS A 6 20.26 5.47 15.89
C LYS A 6 19.75 6.33 14.73
N THR A 7 19.40 5.73 13.59
CA THR A 7 18.84 6.45 12.45
C THR A 7 17.45 6.98 12.79
N LEU A 8 16.59 6.17 13.41
CA LEU A 8 15.26 6.60 13.85
C LEU A 8 15.35 7.71 14.91
N ASP A 9 16.26 7.59 15.88
CA ASP A 9 16.50 8.62 16.88
C ASP A 9 17.02 9.93 16.26
N PHE A 10 17.87 9.84 15.22
CA PHE A 10 18.38 11.00 14.47
C PHE A 10 17.25 11.76 13.76
N PHE A 11 16.28 11.05 13.19
CA PHE A 11 15.13 11.65 12.54
C PHE A 11 13.96 11.95 13.51
N ASN A 12 14.16 11.78 14.81
CA ASN A 12 13.14 11.93 15.85
C ASN A 12 11.91 11.05 15.64
N ILE A 13 12.11 9.86 15.05
CA ILE A 13 11.04 8.89 14.80
C ILE A 13 10.93 7.96 16.01
N HIS A 14 9.94 8.19 16.86
CA HIS A 14 9.67 7.39 18.06
C HIS A 14 8.31 6.67 17.95
N PRO A 15 8.15 5.73 17.01
CA PRO A 15 6.89 5.03 16.84
C PRO A 15 6.60 4.15 18.05
N ASP A 16 5.36 4.11 18.46
CA ASP A 16 4.90 3.11 19.43
C ASP A 16 5.03 1.69 18.88
N HIS A 17 4.72 0.68 19.70
CA HIS A 17 4.86 -0.72 19.29
C HIS A 17 3.95 -1.09 18.11
N ASN A 18 2.74 -0.51 18.03
CA ASN A 18 1.80 -0.78 16.94
C ASN A 18 2.24 -0.07 15.65
N GLN A 19 2.72 1.17 15.75
CA GLN A 19 3.19 1.95 14.62
C GLN A 19 4.44 1.36 13.95
N ARG A 20 5.31 0.68 14.71
CA ARG A 20 6.55 0.08 14.16
C ARG A 20 6.28 -0.91 13.03
N TRP A 21 5.25 -1.72 13.15
CA TRP A 21 4.95 -2.73 12.13
C TRP A 21 4.49 -2.08 10.83
N THR A 22 3.60 -1.10 10.91
CA THR A 22 3.10 -0.39 9.73
C THR A 22 4.20 0.43 9.07
N LEU A 23 5.00 1.19 9.84
CA LEU A 23 6.09 2.00 9.31
C LEU A 23 7.23 1.15 8.73
N THR A 24 7.55 0.00 9.34
CA THR A 24 8.57 -0.92 8.80
C THR A 24 8.10 -1.52 7.48
N THR A 25 6.85 -1.97 7.40
CA THR A 25 6.30 -2.52 6.15
C THR A 25 6.25 -1.45 5.08
N LEU A 26 5.74 -0.26 5.39
CA LEU A 26 5.71 0.88 4.49
C LEU A 26 7.12 1.23 3.96
N PHE A 27 8.12 1.25 4.81
CA PHE A 27 9.50 1.51 4.40
C PHE A 27 10.00 0.46 3.41
N LEU A 28 9.79 -0.82 3.71
CA LEU A 28 10.27 -1.91 2.86
C LEU A 28 9.54 -1.93 1.51
N THR A 29 8.21 -1.87 1.54
CA THR A 29 7.41 -1.91 0.30
C THR A 29 7.57 -0.64 -0.51
N GLY A 30 7.62 0.52 0.14
CA GLY A 30 7.88 1.80 -0.52
C GLY A 30 9.26 1.85 -1.17
N LEU A 31 10.32 1.37 -0.49
CA LEU A 31 11.66 1.30 -1.04
C LEU A 31 11.73 0.39 -2.28
N LEU A 32 11.12 -0.80 -2.20
CA LEU A 32 11.09 -1.74 -3.31
C LEU A 32 10.31 -1.17 -4.49
N TYR A 33 9.15 -0.55 -4.23
CA TYR A 33 8.31 0.06 -5.27
C TYR A 33 9.03 1.21 -5.96
N THR A 34 9.58 2.19 -5.22
CA THR A 34 10.27 3.35 -5.80
C THR A 34 11.55 2.97 -6.56
N TYR A 35 12.18 1.84 -6.20
CA TYR A 35 13.30 1.31 -6.96
C TYR A 35 12.86 0.80 -8.35
N VAL A 36 11.69 0.17 -8.47
CA VAL A 36 11.24 -0.44 -9.74
C VAL A 36 10.31 0.43 -10.56
N GLU A 37 9.67 1.41 -9.95
CA GLU A 37 8.71 2.32 -10.60
C GLU A 37 9.25 2.98 -11.88
N PRO A 38 10.50 3.48 -11.94
CA PRO A 38 11.03 4.09 -13.18
C PRO A 38 11.10 3.11 -14.35
N ALA A 39 11.41 1.82 -14.10
CA ALA A 39 11.44 0.81 -15.14
C ALA A 39 10.03 0.48 -15.66
N ILE A 40 9.04 0.40 -14.77
CA ILE A 40 7.62 0.19 -15.11
C ILE A 40 7.08 1.40 -15.88
N THR A 41 7.34 2.60 -15.40
CA THR A 41 6.90 3.86 -16.04
C THR A 41 7.49 4.00 -17.42
N LYS A 42 8.78 3.67 -17.60
CA LYS A 42 9.41 3.67 -18.92
C LYS A 42 8.70 2.72 -19.89
N ALA A 43 8.37 1.50 -19.47
CA ALA A 43 7.62 0.56 -20.30
C ALA A 43 6.25 1.12 -20.68
N TRP A 44 5.53 1.71 -19.75
CA TRP A 44 4.22 2.33 -20.02
C TRP A 44 4.30 3.46 -21.05
N ILE A 45 5.23 4.40 -20.86
CA ILE A 45 5.38 5.54 -21.78
C ILE A 45 5.79 5.06 -23.18
N SER A 46 6.54 3.96 -23.29
CA SER A 46 7.02 3.47 -24.59
C SER A 46 5.99 2.62 -25.35
N GLU A 47 5.04 1.98 -24.65
CA GLU A 47 4.17 0.97 -25.24
C GLU A 47 2.67 1.28 -25.13
N LEU A 48 2.25 2.20 -24.22
CA LEU A 48 0.85 2.57 -24.06
C LEU A 48 0.55 3.93 -24.72
N PRO A 49 -0.67 4.10 -25.26
CA PRO A 49 -1.15 5.41 -25.72
C PRO A 49 -1.14 6.45 -24.58
N ALA A 50 -0.87 7.71 -24.89
CA ALA A 50 -0.89 8.79 -23.89
C ALA A 50 -2.23 8.94 -23.18
N GLU A 51 -3.33 8.64 -23.88
CA GLU A 51 -4.69 8.64 -23.36
C GLU A 51 -4.90 7.64 -22.23
N TRP A 52 -4.09 6.56 -22.17
CA TRP A 52 -4.17 5.58 -21.10
C TRP A 52 -3.90 6.18 -19.72
N LEU A 53 -2.91 7.07 -19.60
CA LEU A 53 -2.59 7.73 -18.34
C LEU A 53 -3.74 8.62 -17.87
N ALA A 54 -4.38 9.34 -18.81
CA ALA A 54 -5.55 10.14 -18.48
C ALA A 54 -6.75 9.25 -18.07
N PHE A 55 -6.98 8.15 -18.79
CA PHE A 55 -8.02 7.17 -18.45
C PHE A 55 -7.80 6.54 -17.08
N GLN A 56 -6.58 6.16 -16.78
CA GLN A 56 -6.22 5.59 -15.48
C GLN A 56 -6.50 6.59 -14.35
N SER A 57 -6.03 7.83 -14.47
CA SER A 57 -6.25 8.89 -13.47
C SER A 57 -7.74 9.20 -13.27
N LEU A 58 -8.50 9.25 -14.36
CA LEU A 58 -9.94 9.43 -14.31
C LEU A 58 -10.62 8.27 -13.58
N THR A 59 -10.24 7.04 -13.89
CA THR A 59 -10.78 5.83 -13.26
C THR A 59 -10.51 5.81 -11.76
N TYR A 60 -9.29 6.14 -11.32
CA TYR A 60 -8.97 6.29 -9.90
C TYR A 60 -9.89 7.31 -9.22
N SER A 61 -10.05 8.48 -9.82
CA SER A 61 -10.86 9.55 -9.26
C SER A 61 -12.35 9.16 -9.16
N VAL A 62 -12.89 8.54 -10.20
CA VAL A 62 -14.30 8.09 -10.24
C VAL A 62 -14.55 6.96 -9.22
N VAL A 63 -13.66 5.96 -9.17
CA VAL A 63 -13.79 4.85 -8.21
C VAL A 63 -13.65 5.35 -6.78
N GLY A 64 -12.67 6.19 -6.49
CA GLY A 64 -12.50 6.81 -5.17
C GLY A 64 -13.73 7.62 -4.74
N LEU A 65 -14.32 8.39 -5.66
CA LEU A 65 -15.56 9.13 -5.43
C LEU A 65 -16.73 8.18 -5.12
N VAL A 66 -16.94 7.17 -5.96
CA VAL A 66 -18.04 6.20 -5.79
C VAL A 66 -17.91 5.44 -4.48
N ILE A 67 -16.71 4.90 -4.19
CA ILE A 67 -16.45 4.22 -2.90
C ILE A 67 -16.68 5.18 -1.74
N GLY A 68 -16.22 6.44 -1.83
CA GLY A 68 -16.45 7.46 -0.81
C GLY A 68 -17.95 7.72 -0.56
N MET A 69 -18.76 7.77 -1.61
CA MET A 69 -20.21 7.98 -1.50
C MET A 69 -20.95 6.80 -0.87
N ILE A 70 -20.54 5.57 -1.21
CA ILE A 70 -21.20 4.34 -0.72
C ILE A 70 -20.59 3.80 0.59
N TRP A 71 -19.48 4.42 1.09
CA TRP A 71 -18.76 4.00 2.30
C TRP A 71 -19.56 4.33 3.57
N LYS A 72 -20.72 3.67 3.72
CA LYS A 72 -21.63 3.87 4.87
C LYS A 72 -22.27 2.54 5.28
N GLY A 73 -22.72 2.48 6.51
CA GLY A 73 -23.60 1.41 7.02
C GLY A 73 -23.10 -0.01 6.70
N ARG A 74 -23.87 -0.77 5.92
CA ARG A 74 -23.61 -2.19 5.65
C ARG A 74 -22.29 -2.46 4.92
N LEU A 75 -21.91 -1.61 3.96
CA LEU A 75 -20.69 -1.80 3.18
C LEU A 75 -19.45 -1.64 4.07
N ARG A 76 -19.42 -0.59 4.90
CA ARG A 76 -18.33 -0.36 5.84
C ARG A 76 -18.17 -1.53 6.81
N ARG A 77 -19.27 -2.00 7.43
CA ARG A 77 -19.24 -3.16 8.33
C ARG A 77 -18.77 -4.44 7.63
N TRP A 78 -19.26 -4.68 6.42
CA TRP A 78 -18.81 -5.82 5.62
C TRP A 78 -17.30 -5.75 5.34
N ALA A 79 -16.79 -4.63 4.87
CA ALA A 79 -15.38 -4.45 4.56
C ALA A 79 -14.49 -4.62 5.81
N ILE A 80 -14.88 -4.08 6.97
CA ILE A 80 -14.17 -4.24 8.23
C ILE A 80 -14.14 -5.71 8.66
N ARG A 81 -15.27 -6.41 8.57
CA ARG A 81 -15.38 -7.83 8.91
C ARG A 81 -14.48 -8.70 8.03
N TRP A 82 -14.39 -8.38 6.75
CA TRP A 82 -13.60 -9.12 5.77
C TRP A 82 -12.21 -8.55 5.52
N PHE A 83 -11.76 -7.58 6.32
CA PHE A 83 -10.50 -6.88 6.11
C PHE A 83 -9.30 -7.81 5.91
N THR A 84 -9.14 -8.82 6.77
CA THR A 84 -8.05 -9.81 6.64
C THR A 84 -8.12 -10.55 5.30
N VAL A 85 -9.33 -10.98 4.91
CA VAL A 85 -9.51 -11.72 3.65
C VAL A 85 -9.24 -10.80 2.45
N LEU A 86 -9.71 -9.56 2.50
CA LEU A 86 -9.43 -8.55 1.45
C LEU A 86 -7.93 -8.32 1.30
N CYS A 87 -7.20 -8.13 2.41
CA CYS A 87 -5.74 -7.97 2.37
C CYS A 87 -5.03 -9.20 1.80
N ILE A 88 -5.46 -10.43 2.17
CA ILE A 88 -4.88 -11.67 1.65
C ILE A 88 -5.15 -11.80 0.15
N ILE A 89 -6.38 -11.53 -0.30
CA ILE A 89 -6.74 -11.59 -1.72
C ILE A 89 -5.91 -10.59 -2.52
N GLU A 90 -5.82 -9.35 -2.04
CA GLU A 90 -5.02 -8.32 -2.67
C GLU A 90 -3.55 -8.71 -2.80
N SER A 91 -2.92 -9.03 -1.66
CA SER A 91 -1.50 -9.38 -1.64
C SER A 91 -1.21 -10.60 -2.50
N SER A 92 -2.09 -11.62 -2.46
CA SER A 92 -1.92 -12.83 -3.28
C SER A 92 -2.11 -12.55 -4.77
N ALA A 93 -3.13 -11.77 -5.14
CA ALA A 93 -3.40 -11.43 -6.54
C ALA A 93 -2.25 -10.59 -7.12
N GLY A 94 -1.80 -9.55 -6.41
CA GLY A 94 -0.68 -8.71 -6.83
C GLY A 94 0.62 -9.51 -6.97
N PHE A 95 0.91 -10.38 -5.99
CA PHE A 95 2.06 -11.27 -6.05
C PHE A 95 2.01 -12.21 -7.26
N LEU A 96 0.88 -12.90 -7.48
CA LEU A 96 0.71 -13.83 -8.60
C LEU A 96 0.82 -13.13 -9.96
N VAL A 97 0.24 -11.93 -10.11
CA VAL A 97 0.37 -11.14 -11.34
C VAL A 97 1.82 -10.74 -11.58
N GLY A 98 2.53 -10.24 -10.58
CA GLY A 98 3.95 -9.88 -10.70
C GLY A 98 4.83 -11.07 -11.07
N MET A 99 4.58 -12.22 -10.43
CA MET A 99 5.29 -13.48 -10.75
C MET A 99 4.96 -13.95 -12.17
N TRP A 100 3.71 -13.93 -12.57
CA TRP A 100 3.30 -14.30 -13.92
C TRP A 100 3.96 -13.42 -14.98
N LEU A 101 3.95 -12.08 -14.81
CA LEU A 101 4.60 -11.16 -15.73
C LEU A 101 6.14 -11.30 -15.76
N CYS A 102 6.74 -11.83 -14.69
CA CYS A 102 8.18 -12.13 -14.66
C CYS A 102 8.55 -13.38 -15.47
N PHE A 103 7.74 -14.44 -15.40
CA PHE A 103 8.08 -15.76 -15.95
C PHE A 103 7.42 -16.07 -17.30
N VAL A 104 6.32 -15.40 -17.64
CA VAL A 104 5.62 -15.52 -18.91
C VAL A 104 5.99 -14.34 -19.81
N ASP A 105 5.60 -14.38 -21.08
CA ASP A 105 5.83 -13.25 -21.98
C ASP A 105 5.17 -11.98 -21.44
N TYR A 106 6.00 -10.96 -21.27
CA TYR A 106 5.56 -9.66 -20.78
C TYR A 106 4.54 -9.04 -21.72
N ASN A 107 3.45 -8.57 -21.14
CA ASN A 107 2.42 -7.81 -21.84
C ASN A 107 2.07 -6.55 -21.05
N VAL A 108 2.38 -5.40 -21.61
CA VAL A 108 2.16 -4.10 -20.97
C VAL A 108 0.69 -3.84 -20.63
N TRP A 109 -0.24 -4.31 -21.46
CA TRP A 109 -1.68 -4.17 -21.20
C TRP A 109 -2.13 -4.96 -19.98
N VAL A 110 -1.62 -6.17 -19.81
CA VAL A 110 -1.92 -6.99 -18.62
C VAL A 110 -1.41 -6.30 -17.37
N LEU A 111 -0.18 -5.76 -17.40
CA LEU A 111 0.36 -4.98 -16.29
C LEU A 111 -0.50 -3.74 -16.02
N ALA A 112 -0.84 -2.98 -17.06
CA ALA A 112 -1.61 -1.75 -16.92
C ALA A 112 -3.02 -1.99 -16.33
N ILE A 113 -3.71 -3.04 -16.80
CA ILE A 113 -5.02 -3.46 -16.26
C ILE A 113 -4.87 -3.96 -14.82
N ALA A 114 -3.85 -4.78 -14.52
CA ALA A 114 -3.60 -5.27 -13.17
C ALA A 114 -3.33 -4.12 -12.20
N CYS A 115 -2.48 -3.15 -12.56
CA CYS A 115 -2.23 -1.97 -11.74
C CYS A 115 -3.48 -1.10 -11.58
N LEU A 116 -4.30 -0.96 -12.62
CA LEU A 116 -5.56 -0.24 -12.54
C LEU A 116 -6.51 -0.91 -11.54
N LEU A 117 -6.72 -2.22 -11.66
CA LEU A 117 -7.59 -2.98 -10.76
C LEU A 117 -7.06 -2.98 -9.32
N TYR A 118 -5.77 -3.20 -9.15
CA TYR A 118 -5.10 -3.18 -7.86
C TYR A 118 -5.23 -1.81 -7.19
N GLY A 119 -4.83 -0.75 -7.88
CA GLY A 119 -4.86 0.60 -7.33
C GLY A 119 -6.27 1.13 -7.07
N THR A 120 -7.24 0.85 -7.97
CA THR A 120 -8.58 1.41 -7.84
C THR A 120 -9.48 0.65 -6.89
N LEU A 121 -9.60 -0.67 -7.05
CA LEU A 121 -10.58 -1.43 -6.28
C LEU A 121 -10.07 -1.77 -4.89
N VAL A 122 -8.84 -2.21 -4.81
CA VAL A 122 -8.35 -2.83 -3.58
C VAL A 122 -7.68 -1.82 -2.67
N SER A 123 -6.81 -0.99 -3.21
CA SER A 123 -6.15 0.07 -2.46
C SER A 123 -7.15 1.07 -1.87
N GLU A 124 -8.18 1.45 -2.63
CA GLU A 124 -9.23 2.33 -2.12
C GLU A 124 -10.06 1.67 -1.01
N PHE A 125 -10.46 0.41 -1.16
CA PHE A 125 -11.21 -0.30 -0.12
C PHE A 125 -10.39 -0.47 1.16
N ILE A 126 -9.15 -0.94 1.04
CA ILE A 126 -8.26 -1.12 2.19
C ILE A 126 -7.92 0.23 2.81
N GLY A 127 -7.63 1.25 2.01
CA GLY A 127 -7.41 2.61 2.48
C GLY A 127 -8.58 3.15 3.31
N LYS A 128 -9.82 2.94 2.88
CA LYS A 128 -11.02 3.32 3.66
C LYS A 128 -11.16 2.52 4.96
N CYS A 129 -10.85 1.22 4.96
CA CYS A 129 -10.79 0.43 6.18
C CYS A 129 -9.76 1.01 7.16
N LEU A 130 -8.55 1.30 6.68
CA LEU A 130 -7.49 1.88 7.51
C LEU A 130 -7.85 3.25 8.06
N MET A 131 -8.48 4.11 7.27
CA MET A 131 -9.02 5.40 7.74
C MET A 131 -10.06 5.23 8.85
N THR A 132 -10.84 4.16 8.82
CA THR A 132 -11.81 3.83 9.87
C THR A 132 -11.12 3.30 11.13
N PHE A 133 -10.03 2.54 10.99
CA PHE A 133 -9.31 1.92 12.11
C PHE A 133 -8.42 2.90 12.88
N ARG A 134 -7.73 3.80 12.17
CA ARG A 134 -6.77 4.74 12.79
C ARG A 134 -7.32 5.49 14.00
N PRO A 135 -8.52 6.10 13.98
CA PRO A 135 -9.08 6.81 15.11
C PRO A 135 -9.39 5.95 16.34
N LYS A 136 -9.58 4.65 16.12
CA LYS A 136 -9.87 3.68 17.20
C LYS A 136 -8.60 3.05 17.79
N LEU A 137 -7.52 3.02 17.01
CA LEU A 137 -6.22 2.49 17.44
C LEU A 137 -5.41 3.51 18.23
N TRP A 138 -5.43 4.75 17.79
CA TRP A 138 -4.57 5.82 18.28
C TRP A 138 -5.37 7.05 18.67
N ASN A 139 -4.99 7.64 19.79
CA ASN A 139 -5.51 8.95 20.18
C ASN A 139 -4.97 10.04 19.21
N GLU A 140 -5.46 11.27 19.34
CA GLU A 140 -5.12 12.35 18.41
C GLU A 140 -3.62 12.64 18.34
N LYS A 141 -2.94 12.66 19.50
CA LYS A 141 -1.48 12.88 19.58
C LYS A 141 -0.69 11.74 18.93
N GLU A 142 -1.10 10.51 19.18
CA GLU A 142 -0.47 9.33 18.58
C GLU A 142 -0.66 9.30 17.06
N ARG A 143 -1.79 9.78 16.54
CA ARG A 143 -2.04 9.92 15.09
C ARG A 143 -1.14 10.97 14.48
N GLU A 144 -1.02 12.15 15.12
CA GLU A 144 -0.13 13.21 14.66
C GLU A 144 1.33 12.73 14.60
N VAL A 145 1.79 12.02 15.62
CA VAL A 145 3.13 11.39 15.63
C VAL A 145 3.27 10.35 14.52
N TYR A 146 2.23 9.53 14.29
CA TYR A 146 2.26 8.55 13.21
C TYR A 146 2.33 9.23 11.83
N ASP A 147 1.51 10.23 11.58
CA ASP A 147 1.44 10.91 10.29
C ASP A 147 2.78 11.61 9.99
N ASN A 148 3.39 12.28 10.98
CA ASN A 148 4.71 12.87 10.84
C ASN A 148 5.80 11.82 10.57
N ASN A 149 5.80 10.70 11.30
CA ASN A 149 6.74 9.60 11.09
C ASN A 149 6.54 8.94 9.72
N ASN A 150 5.29 8.81 9.27
CA ASN A 150 4.94 8.31 7.95
C ASN A 150 5.55 9.18 6.85
N ASP A 151 5.40 10.50 6.95
CA ASP A 151 5.93 11.44 5.95
C ASP A 151 7.46 11.39 5.88
N VAL A 152 8.14 11.31 7.04
CA VAL A 152 9.60 11.16 7.09
C VAL A 152 10.03 9.83 6.48
N VAL A 153 9.36 8.74 6.81
CA VAL A 153 9.65 7.40 6.26
C VAL A 153 9.43 7.39 4.75
N CYS A 154 8.34 8.02 4.26
CA CYS A 154 8.07 8.19 2.84
C CYS A 154 9.17 8.97 2.13
N GLY A 155 9.61 10.09 2.69
CA GLY A 155 10.73 10.87 2.14
C GLY A 155 12.02 10.05 2.03
N ILE A 156 12.37 9.29 3.07
CA ILE A 156 13.60 8.49 3.09
C ILE A 156 13.54 7.37 2.03
N TYR A 157 12.47 6.57 1.97
CA TYR A 157 12.44 5.48 1.00
C TYR A 157 12.34 5.98 -0.45
N CYS A 158 11.67 7.11 -0.70
CA CYS A 158 11.65 7.73 -2.02
C CYS A 158 13.06 8.14 -2.46
N ILE A 159 13.79 8.87 -1.61
CA ILE A 159 15.15 9.30 -1.93
C ILE A 159 16.05 8.09 -2.20
N VAL A 160 16.06 7.13 -1.28
CA VAL A 160 16.93 5.94 -1.40
C VAL A 160 16.54 5.10 -2.61
N GLY A 161 15.24 4.83 -2.82
CA GLY A 161 14.75 4.02 -3.93
C GLY A 161 15.08 4.63 -5.30
N TYR A 162 14.81 5.93 -5.48
CA TYR A 162 15.14 6.60 -6.74
C TYR A 162 16.65 6.75 -6.97
N VAL A 163 17.46 6.98 -5.93
CA VAL A 163 18.92 6.98 -6.07
C VAL A 163 19.41 5.60 -6.48
N CYS A 164 18.89 4.52 -5.88
CA CYS A 164 19.22 3.16 -6.30
C CYS A 164 18.80 2.90 -7.76
N ALA A 165 17.61 3.35 -8.18
CA ALA A 165 17.14 3.21 -9.55
C ALA A 165 18.00 4.00 -10.56
N LEU A 166 18.47 5.19 -10.19
CA LEU A 166 19.37 6.00 -11.02
C LEU A 166 20.74 5.32 -11.21
N LEU A 167 21.26 4.68 -10.16
CA LEU A 167 22.56 4.02 -10.23
C LEU A 167 22.48 2.62 -10.86
N PHE A 168 21.40 1.90 -10.60
CA PHE A 168 21.23 0.49 -10.97
C PHE A 168 19.80 0.21 -11.43
N MET A 169 19.40 0.79 -12.59
CA MET A 169 18.05 0.59 -13.11
C MET A 169 17.80 -0.91 -13.35
N PRO A 170 16.75 -1.50 -12.75
CA PRO A 170 16.47 -2.92 -12.90
C PRO A 170 15.97 -3.23 -14.32
N SER A 171 16.24 -4.43 -14.79
CA SER A 171 15.55 -4.92 -15.99
C SER A 171 14.05 -5.06 -15.73
N LEU A 172 13.24 -5.02 -16.78
CA LEU A 172 11.78 -5.10 -16.63
C LEU A 172 11.33 -6.40 -15.94
N LYS A 173 11.99 -7.53 -16.19
CA LYS A 173 11.72 -8.80 -15.49
C LYS A 173 11.97 -8.69 -13.99
N VAL A 174 13.08 -8.09 -13.60
CA VAL A 174 13.40 -7.85 -12.18
C VAL A 174 12.37 -6.88 -11.58
N ALA A 175 11.98 -5.85 -12.32
CA ALA A 175 10.97 -4.91 -11.86
C ALA A 175 9.61 -5.59 -11.62
N MET A 176 9.18 -6.51 -12.50
CA MET A 176 7.95 -7.28 -12.31
C MET A 176 8.01 -8.22 -11.10
N PHE A 177 9.13 -8.89 -10.91
CA PHE A 177 9.34 -9.74 -9.73
C PHE A 177 9.26 -8.92 -8.43
N VAL A 178 9.99 -7.82 -8.37
CA VAL A 178 10.00 -6.94 -7.20
C VAL A 178 8.63 -6.29 -6.97
N PHE A 179 7.94 -5.88 -8.03
CA PHE A 179 6.56 -5.40 -7.93
C PHE A 179 5.63 -6.45 -7.29
N GLY A 180 5.69 -7.69 -7.74
CA GLY A 180 4.92 -8.79 -7.13
C GLY A 180 5.26 -9.00 -5.65
N LEU A 181 6.55 -8.95 -5.28
CA LEU A 181 6.97 -9.02 -3.87
C LEU A 181 6.41 -7.84 -3.06
N THR A 182 6.44 -6.64 -3.61
CA THR A 182 5.89 -5.44 -2.97
C THR A 182 4.41 -5.62 -2.65
N CYS A 183 3.62 -6.03 -3.64
CA CYS A 183 2.20 -6.33 -3.45
C CYS A 183 1.96 -7.41 -2.38
N GLY A 184 2.79 -8.47 -2.37
CA GLY A 184 2.68 -9.55 -1.39
C GLY A 184 2.96 -9.11 0.04
N LEU A 185 3.81 -8.10 0.23
CA LEU A 185 4.24 -7.63 1.54
C LEU A 185 3.44 -6.44 2.07
N ASP A 186 2.75 -5.69 1.19
CA ASP A 186 2.19 -4.37 1.48
C ASP A 186 1.27 -4.32 2.71
N ASN A 187 0.42 -5.31 2.89
CA ASN A 187 -0.56 -5.33 3.97
C ASN A 187 -0.07 -5.98 5.28
N ILE A 188 1.14 -6.56 5.32
CA ILE A 188 1.59 -7.35 6.48
C ILE A 188 1.59 -6.52 7.77
N GLY A 189 2.10 -5.28 7.71
CA GLY A 189 2.14 -4.41 8.87
C GLY A 189 0.76 -4.15 9.46
N TRP A 190 -0.22 -3.86 8.60
CA TRP A 190 -1.59 -3.62 9.02
C TRP A 190 -2.31 -4.88 9.51
N LEU A 191 -2.05 -6.02 8.89
CA LEU A 191 -2.58 -7.31 9.37
C LEU A 191 -2.08 -7.63 10.77
N VAL A 192 -0.79 -7.40 11.06
CA VAL A 192 -0.22 -7.61 12.40
C VAL A 192 -0.90 -6.68 13.41
N VAL A 193 -1.07 -5.39 13.08
CA VAL A 193 -1.74 -4.42 13.96
C VAL A 193 -3.21 -4.79 14.17
N TYR A 194 -3.92 -5.15 13.10
CA TYR A 194 -5.31 -5.58 13.18
C TYR A 194 -5.48 -6.79 14.10
N HIS A 195 -4.68 -7.85 13.91
CA HIS A 195 -4.79 -9.05 14.75
C HIS A 195 -4.44 -8.81 16.21
N LYS A 196 -3.45 -7.95 16.49
CA LYS A 196 -3.08 -7.59 17.87
C LYS A 196 -4.16 -6.79 18.60
N ASN A 197 -4.99 -6.05 17.87
CA ASN A 197 -6.03 -5.19 18.44
C ASN A 197 -7.44 -5.66 18.09
N ARG A 198 -7.61 -6.94 17.77
CA ARG A 198 -8.87 -7.51 17.25
C ARG A 198 -10.08 -7.23 18.15
N ASP A 199 -9.91 -7.20 19.46
CA ASP A 199 -11.01 -6.96 20.39
C ASP A 199 -11.53 -5.53 20.29
N ARG A 200 -10.65 -4.54 20.13
CA ARG A 200 -11.04 -3.14 19.87
C ARG A 200 -11.83 -2.99 18.56
N PHE A 201 -11.52 -3.80 17.57
CA PHE A 201 -12.23 -3.76 16.28
C PHE A 201 -13.60 -4.44 16.34
N ARG A 202 -13.79 -5.43 17.22
CA ARG A 202 -15.09 -6.05 17.47
C ARG A 202 -16.06 -5.08 18.17
N GLU A 203 -15.56 -4.21 19.03
CA GLU A 203 -16.36 -3.16 19.66
C GLU A 203 -16.93 -2.17 18.63
N ILE A 204 -16.18 -1.86 17.57
CA ILE A 204 -16.66 -1.01 16.45
C ILE A 204 -17.87 -1.65 15.76
N ASP A 205 -17.86 -2.97 15.59
CA ASP A 205 -18.97 -3.70 14.94
C ASP A 205 -20.24 -3.70 15.84
N ASN A 206 -20.08 -3.55 17.15
CA ASN A 206 -21.17 -3.55 18.14
C ASN A 206 -21.72 -2.15 18.44
N GLU A 207 -20.88 -1.11 18.52
CA GLU A 207 -21.30 0.28 18.80
C GLU A 207 -22.21 0.88 17.70
N GLU A 208 -22.13 0.36 16.47
CA GLU A 208 -22.96 0.83 15.34
C GLU A 208 -24.26 0.04 15.17
N ASN A 209 -24.58 -0.87 16.09
CA ASN A 209 -25.86 -1.59 16.13
C ASN A 209 -26.93 -0.91 17.01
N ILE A 210 -26.60 0.26 17.60
CA ILE A 210 -27.49 1.12 18.34
C ILE A 210 -27.85 2.33 17.48
#